data_beab92c549074c46667fac2bb5dccdb8
#
_entry.id   beab92c549074c46667fac2bb5dccdb8
#
_cell.length_a   1.000
_cell.length_b   1.000
_cell.length_c   1.000
_cell.angle_alpha   90.00
_cell.angle_beta   90.00
_cell.angle_gamma   90.00
#
_symmetry.space_group_name_H-M   'P 1'
#
loop_
_entity.id
_entity.type
_entity.pdbx_description
1 polymer ?
#
loop_
_entity_poly.entity_id
_entity_poly.type
_entity_poly.pdbx_seq_one_letter_code
_entity_poly.pdbx_strand_id
1 'polypeptide(L)'
;MAVKFTESFRKGNIFTKLSILIPGLGNLVGKQIIKGIMYIAIEAAFVCFMIMNGINCLAMLPGLGSRPQQEVWNEKLGIYEYVAGDNSLLILLYGIATIFIIIAYIIVAASAVKSSYKLELLKEKGKHINTFAEDVKSLFNENLHKMLLTLPVSGVLIFTILPLIFMISMAFTNYSKVDSHLVLFDWVGLENFKQIFDSGSMIGQSFWSVFGWTIVWAVFATFLNYIFGILVALLINRKGTKFKAFWRFIFILSIAIPQFVSLLIVRSMLAQDGIVNVVLKNAGWITKSLPFFTNATWARITVIVVNLWIGIPYTILQVTGILQNIPMELYEAADVDGANGFVKFIKITMPYMLFVTAPYLITTFTANINNFNIVYLLTKGDPVMAGATAGKTDLLVTWLYKMTIDYQYYNLGAVIGIMTFIFLAIGSLLVYRRTKAYKDEEGFQ
;
A
#
# COMPACT_ATOMS: atom_id res chain seq x y z
N MET A 1 -34.64 -10.34 -4.42
CA MET A 1 -34.30 -11.74 -4.75
C MET A 1 -32.92 -11.74 -5.40
N ALA A 2 -31.91 -12.33 -4.75
CA ALA A 2 -30.57 -12.43 -5.35
C ALA A 2 -30.55 -13.62 -6.31
N VAL A 3 -30.33 -13.36 -7.60
CA VAL A 3 -30.30 -14.38 -8.65
C VAL A 3 -28.86 -14.61 -9.07
N LYS A 4 -28.42 -15.88 -9.11
CA LYS A 4 -27.07 -16.26 -9.56
C LYS A 4 -27.01 -16.23 -11.10
N PHE A 5 -25.88 -15.82 -11.68
CA PHE A 5 -25.68 -15.79 -13.13
C PHE A 5 -25.90 -17.15 -13.79
N THR A 6 -25.33 -18.21 -13.22
CA THR A 6 -25.45 -19.58 -13.73
C THR A 6 -26.90 -20.07 -13.79
N GLU A 7 -27.71 -19.70 -12.80
CA GLU A 7 -29.15 -20.01 -12.78
C GLU A 7 -29.90 -19.21 -13.83
N SER A 8 -29.61 -17.90 -13.95
CA SER A 8 -30.22 -17.01 -14.94
C SER A 8 -29.98 -17.51 -16.37
N PHE A 9 -28.75 -17.91 -16.67
CA PHE A 9 -28.40 -18.42 -18.00
C PHE A 9 -29.01 -19.79 -18.28
N ARG A 10 -29.06 -20.70 -17.29
CA ARG A 10 -29.61 -22.06 -17.50
C ARG A 10 -31.15 -22.08 -17.64
N LYS A 11 -31.85 -21.35 -16.75
CA LYS A 11 -33.33 -21.39 -16.67
C LYS A 11 -34.03 -20.30 -17.47
N GLY A 12 -33.33 -19.22 -17.83
CA GLY A 12 -33.90 -18.10 -18.57
C GLY A 12 -34.34 -18.47 -19.98
N ASN A 13 -35.28 -17.70 -20.52
CA ASN A 13 -35.75 -17.84 -21.86
C ASN A 13 -34.70 -17.48 -22.93
N ILE A 14 -35.02 -17.61 -24.21
CA ILE A 14 -34.09 -17.35 -25.30
C ILE A 14 -33.56 -15.90 -25.29
N PHE A 15 -34.41 -14.90 -24.96
CA PHE A 15 -34.04 -13.49 -24.92
C PHE A 15 -33.10 -13.19 -23.73
N THR A 16 -33.30 -13.88 -22.59
CA THR A 16 -32.39 -13.81 -21.44
C THR A 16 -31.00 -14.40 -21.78
N LYS A 17 -30.95 -15.52 -22.50
CA LYS A 17 -29.68 -16.12 -22.95
C LYS A 17 -29.01 -15.26 -24.02
N LEU A 18 -29.75 -14.71 -24.98
CA LEU A 18 -29.21 -13.80 -25.98
C LEU A 18 -28.72 -12.47 -25.40
N SER A 19 -29.17 -12.08 -24.19
CA SER A 19 -28.67 -10.88 -23.49
C SER A 19 -27.22 -10.98 -23.07
N ILE A 20 -26.52 -12.10 -23.27
CA ILE A 20 -25.06 -12.20 -23.12
C ILE A 20 -24.33 -11.64 -24.34
N LEU A 21 -24.93 -11.79 -25.55
CA LEU A 21 -24.38 -11.32 -26.83
C LEU A 21 -24.88 -9.91 -27.16
N ILE A 22 -26.13 -9.61 -26.81
CA ILE A 22 -26.76 -8.30 -26.99
C ILE A 22 -27.32 -7.88 -25.63
N PRO A 23 -26.46 -7.30 -24.73
CA PRO A 23 -26.88 -6.85 -23.41
C PRO A 23 -28.09 -5.92 -23.47
N GLY A 24 -29.13 -6.25 -22.70
CA GLY A 24 -30.37 -5.46 -22.66
C GLY A 24 -31.49 -5.94 -23.57
N LEU A 25 -31.25 -6.91 -24.47
CA LEU A 25 -32.30 -7.45 -25.36
C LEU A 25 -33.50 -7.98 -24.57
N GLY A 26 -33.27 -8.78 -23.54
CA GLY A 26 -34.32 -9.31 -22.68
C GLY A 26 -35.04 -8.21 -21.87
N ASN A 27 -34.38 -7.11 -21.53
CA ASN A 27 -35.02 -5.96 -20.90
C ASN A 27 -35.95 -5.21 -21.89
N LEU A 28 -35.54 -5.06 -23.17
CA LEU A 28 -36.35 -4.46 -24.21
C LEU A 28 -37.65 -5.27 -24.44
N VAL A 29 -37.50 -6.57 -24.67
CA VAL A 29 -38.65 -7.49 -24.82
C VAL A 29 -39.52 -7.52 -23.56
N GLY A 30 -38.89 -7.31 -22.42
CA GLY A 30 -39.54 -7.19 -21.12
C GLY A 30 -40.27 -5.88 -20.86
N LYS A 31 -40.27 -4.91 -21.80
CA LYS A 31 -40.83 -3.55 -21.69
C LYS A 31 -40.08 -2.60 -20.76
N GLN A 32 -38.85 -2.93 -20.34
CA GLN A 32 -37.91 -1.99 -19.65
C GLN A 32 -37.04 -1.29 -20.71
N ILE A 33 -37.63 -0.45 -21.56
CA ILE A 33 -37.01 0.10 -22.76
C ILE A 33 -35.75 0.91 -22.43
N ILE A 34 -35.83 1.86 -21.49
CA ILE A 34 -34.69 2.74 -21.13
C ILE A 34 -33.48 1.90 -20.65
N LYS A 35 -33.74 0.94 -19.78
CA LYS A 35 -32.68 0.06 -19.24
C LYS A 35 -32.05 -0.82 -20.32
N GLY A 36 -32.89 -1.34 -21.25
CA GLY A 36 -32.41 -2.09 -22.40
C GLY A 36 -31.53 -1.24 -23.32
N ILE A 37 -31.95 -0.01 -23.63
CA ILE A 37 -31.15 0.94 -24.45
C ILE A 37 -29.83 1.29 -23.76
N MET A 38 -29.82 1.50 -22.42
CA MET A 38 -28.59 1.76 -21.69
C MET A 38 -27.58 0.61 -21.81
N TYR A 39 -28.02 -0.64 -21.70
CA TYR A 39 -27.12 -1.79 -21.87
C TYR A 39 -26.57 -1.86 -23.31
N ILE A 40 -27.41 -1.64 -24.32
CA ILE A 40 -27.00 -1.61 -25.75
C ILE A 40 -26.03 -0.45 -26.01
N ALA A 41 -26.26 0.72 -25.42
CA ALA A 41 -25.34 1.86 -25.56
C ALA A 41 -23.98 1.56 -24.96
N ILE A 42 -23.90 0.88 -23.79
CA ILE A 42 -22.64 0.43 -23.20
C ILE A 42 -21.95 -0.59 -24.12
N GLU A 43 -22.67 -1.52 -24.68
CA GLU A 43 -22.14 -2.49 -25.67
C GLU A 43 -21.58 -1.78 -26.90
N ALA A 44 -22.34 -0.87 -27.49
CA ALA A 44 -21.92 -0.11 -28.67
C ALA A 44 -20.63 0.69 -28.37
N ALA A 45 -20.57 1.34 -27.21
CA ALA A 45 -19.38 2.06 -26.78
C ALA A 45 -18.19 1.11 -26.59
N PHE A 46 -18.40 -0.07 -25.98
CA PHE A 46 -17.37 -1.09 -25.82
C PHE A 46 -16.87 -1.63 -27.16
N VAL A 47 -17.76 -1.99 -28.09
CA VAL A 47 -17.38 -2.48 -29.42
C VAL A 47 -16.64 -1.41 -30.21
N CYS A 48 -17.12 -0.17 -30.18
CA CYS A 48 -16.44 0.96 -30.81
C CYS A 48 -15.02 1.15 -30.25
N PHE A 49 -14.85 1.13 -28.92
CA PHE A 49 -13.55 1.19 -28.27
C PHE A 49 -12.64 0.02 -28.68
N MET A 50 -13.17 -1.20 -28.72
CA MET A 50 -12.39 -2.39 -29.09
C MET A 50 -11.91 -2.30 -30.54
N ILE A 51 -12.76 -1.85 -31.48
CA ILE A 51 -12.38 -1.70 -32.90
C ILE A 51 -11.36 -0.57 -33.07
N MET A 52 -11.54 0.56 -32.41
CA MET A 52 -10.66 1.73 -32.59
C MET A 52 -9.29 1.57 -31.91
N ASN A 53 -9.27 0.95 -30.74
CA ASN A 53 -8.06 0.93 -29.89
C ASN A 53 -7.79 -0.44 -29.25
N GLY A 54 -8.81 -1.08 -28.67
CA GLY A 54 -8.63 -2.20 -27.75
C GLY A 54 -7.96 -3.41 -28.39
N ILE A 55 -8.39 -3.80 -29.60
CA ILE A 55 -7.81 -4.96 -30.31
C ILE A 55 -6.32 -4.72 -30.60
N ASN A 56 -5.97 -3.51 -31.06
CA ASN A 56 -4.59 -3.16 -31.36
C ASN A 56 -3.72 -3.15 -30.08
N CYS A 57 -4.24 -2.55 -29.00
CA CYS A 57 -3.54 -2.55 -27.70
C CYS A 57 -3.26 -3.97 -27.19
N LEU A 58 -4.25 -4.88 -27.30
CA LEU A 58 -4.07 -6.26 -26.88
C LEU A 58 -3.12 -7.04 -27.81
N ALA A 59 -3.17 -6.80 -29.12
CA ALA A 59 -2.29 -7.45 -30.08
C ALA A 59 -0.81 -7.07 -29.87
N MET A 60 -0.54 -5.83 -29.47
CA MET A 60 0.81 -5.33 -29.19
C MET A 60 1.32 -5.72 -27.80
N LEU A 61 0.44 -6.04 -26.83
CA LEU A 61 0.82 -6.31 -25.45
C LEU A 61 1.84 -7.46 -25.27
N PRO A 62 1.77 -8.60 -25.99
CA PRO A 62 2.75 -9.67 -25.85
C PRO A 62 4.17 -9.30 -26.29
N GLY A 63 4.31 -8.42 -27.28
CA GLY A 63 5.61 -8.03 -27.84
C GLY A 63 6.06 -6.63 -27.42
N LEU A 64 5.23 -5.87 -26.71
CA LEU A 64 5.48 -4.50 -26.20
C LEU A 64 5.95 -3.49 -27.27
N GLY A 65 5.79 -3.83 -28.56
CA GLY A 65 6.28 -3.01 -29.67
C GLY A 65 7.74 -3.34 -30.03
N SER A 66 8.11 -3.02 -31.28
CA SER A 66 9.46 -3.32 -31.77
C SER A 66 10.00 -2.23 -32.72
N ARG A 67 9.18 -1.24 -33.07
CA ARG A 67 9.58 -0.19 -34.02
C ARG A 67 10.24 0.96 -33.29
N PRO A 68 11.55 1.21 -33.47
CA PRO A 68 12.21 2.37 -32.91
C PRO A 68 11.75 3.66 -33.62
N GLN A 69 11.87 4.79 -32.94
CA GLN A 69 11.72 6.07 -33.57
C GLN A 69 12.77 6.26 -34.65
N GLN A 70 12.38 6.67 -35.83
CA GLN A 70 13.28 6.86 -36.98
C GLN A 70 13.09 8.24 -37.60
N GLU A 71 14.20 8.82 -38.08
CA GLU A 71 14.17 9.98 -38.96
C GLU A 71 14.01 9.49 -40.40
N VAL A 72 12.91 9.87 -41.05
CA VAL A 72 12.62 9.50 -42.43
C VAL A 72 12.66 10.78 -43.27
N TRP A 73 13.39 10.72 -44.37
CA TRP A 73 13.44 11.82 -45.30
C TRP A 73 12.09 12.01 -46.02
N ASN A 74 11.45 13.16 -45.84
CA ASN A 74 10.23 13.49 -46.57
C ASN A 74 10.59 14.23 -47.85
N GLU A 75 10.55 13.54 -48.99
CA GLU A 75 10.88 14.08 -50.30
C GLU A 75 10.01 15.30 -50.69
N LYS A 76 8.75 15.39 -50.21
CA LYS A 76 7.83 16.47 -50.53
C LYS A 76 8.17 17.76 -49.80
N LEU A 77 8.69 17.65 -48.58
CA LEU A 77 9.01 18.80 -47.72
C LEU A 77 10.50 19.10 -47.72
N GLY A 78 11.37 18.23 -48.20
CA GLY A 78 12.81 18.38 -48.21
C GLY A 78 13.44 18.43 -46.81
N ILE A 79 12.81 17.79 -45.82
CA ILE A 79 13.25 17.75 -44.43
C ILE A 79 13.20 16.32 -43.89
N TYR A 80 13.97 16.06 -42.83
CA TYR A 80 13.80 14.84 -42.04
C TYR A 80 12.60 14.97 -41.10
N GLU A 81 11.68 14.05 -41.17
CA GLU A 81 10.56 13.95 -40.25
C GLU A 81 10.78 12.80 -39.26
N TYR A 82 10.49 13.07 -38.00
CA TYR A 82 10.48 12.00 -36.99
C TYR A 82 9.22 11.17 -37.13
N VAL A 83 9.37 9.91 -37.56
CA VAL A 83 8.29 8.94 -37.49
C VAL A 83 8.27 8.38 -36.08
N ALA A 84 7.16 8.56 -35.39
CA ALA A 84 6.98 8.04 -34.04
C ALA A 84 7.07 6.49 -34.07
N GLY A 85 8.00 5.96 -33.28
CA GLY A 85 8.11 4.52 -33.03
C GLY A 85 7.06 4.03 -32.03
N ASP A 86 7.17 2.76 -31.69
CA ASP A 86 6.37 2.18 -30.61
C ASP A 86 6.88 2.70 -29.26
N ASN A 87 5.98 2.78 -28.29
CA ASN A 87 6.29 3.12 -26.90
C ASN A 87 5.79 2.00 -26.00
N SER A 88 6.71 1.15 -25.53
CA SER A 88 6.40 -0.03 -24.74
C SER A 88 5.66 0.30 -23.44
N LEU A 89 5.96 1.47 -22.82
CA LEU A 89 5.29 1.94 -21.61
C LEU A 89 3.80 2.19 -21.85
N LEU A 90 3.46 2.88 -22.95
CA LEU A 90 2.08 3.17 -23.32
C LEU A 90 1.34 1.91 -23.76
N ILE A 91 2.03 1.01 -24.50
CA ILE A 91 1.45 -0.27 -24.92
C ILE A 91 1.09 -1.11 -23.69
N LEU A 92 1.99 -1.21 -22.72
CA LEU A 92 1.74 -1.93 -21.46
C LEU A 92 0.57 -1.31 -20.70
N LEU A 93 0.56 0.02 -20.54
CA LEU A 93 -0.50 0.74 -19.81
C LEU A 93 -1.87 0.56 -20.46
N TYR A 94 -1.96 0.82 -21.76
CA TYR A 94 -3.22 0.70 -22.50
C TYR A 94 -3.67 -0.75 -22.65
N GLY A 95 -2.74 -1.69 -22.78
CA GLY A 95 -3.05 -3.11 -22.79
C GLY A 95 -3.69 -3.56 -21.48
N ILE A 96 -3.11 -3.20 -20.34
CA ILE A 96 -3.69 -3.50 -19.02
C ILE A 96 -5.04 -2.80 -18.84
N ALA A 97 -5.15 -1.51 -19.20
CA ALA A 97 -6.41 -0.78 -19.11
C ALA A 97 -7.51 -1.43 -19.97
N THR A 98 -7.15 -1.92 -21.17
CA THR A 98 -8.08 -2.66 -22.05
C THR A 98 -8.59 -3.94 -21.40
N ILE A 99 -7.73 -4.70 -20.71
CA ILE A 99 -8.14 -5.89 -19.95
C ILE A 99 -9.16 -5.51 -18.86
N PHE A 100 -8.93 -4.40 -18.13
CA PHE A 100 -9.89 -3.90 -17.14
C PHE A 100 -11.23 -3.52 -17.77
N ILE A 101 -11.24 -2.86 -18.94
CA ILE A 101 -12.45 -2.51 -19.67
C ILE A 101 -13.21 -3.79 -20.10
N ILE A 102 -12.50 -4.82 -20.56
CA ILE A 102 -13.11 -6.11 -20.91
C ILE A 102 -13.76 -6.76 -19.69
N ILE A 103 -13.06 -6.79 -18.56
CA ILE A 103 -13.60 -7.35 -17.31
C ILE A 103 -14.85 -6.57 -16.88
N ALA A 104 -14.81 -5.24 -16.93
CA ALA A 104 -15.97 -4.38 -16.62
C ALA A 104 -17.14 -4.67 -17.55
N TYR A 105 -16.88 -4.82 -18.85
CA TYR A 105 -17.93 -5.17 -19.83
C TYR A 105 -18.52 -6.56 -19.55
N ILE A 106 -17.72 -7.57 -19.23
CA ILE A 106 -18.22 -8.90 -18.85
C ILE A 106 -19.15 -8.81 -17.63
N ILE A 107 -18.81 -7.99 -16.64
CA ILE A 107 -19.67 -7.76 -15.46
C ILE A 107 -21.00 -7.10 -15.88
N VAL A 108 -20.97 -6.13 -16.79
CA VAL A 108 -22.17 -5.48 -17.33
C VAL A 108 -23.05 -6.48 -18.10
N ALA A 109 -22.46 -7.28 -18.98
CA ALA A 109 -23.18 -8.31 -19.73
C ALA A 109 -23.84 -9.36 -18.81
N ALA A 110 -23.08 -9.82 -17.78
CA ALA A 110 -23.63 -10.71 -16.76
C ALA A 110 -24.77 -10.06 -15.96
N SER A 111 -24.67 -8.76 -15.70
CA SER A 111 -25.72 -7.98 -15.03
C SER A 111 -26.97 -7.86 -15.91
N ALA A 112 -26.84 -7.68 -17.22
CA ALA A 112 -27.94 -7.64 -18.17
C ALA A 112 -28.69 -8.98 -18.20
N VAL A 113 -27.99 -10.12 -18.25
CA VAL A 113 -28.59 -11.46 -18.17
C VAL A 113 -29.38 -11.66 -16.86
N LYS A 114 -28.79 -11.28 -15.71
CA LYS A 114 -29.49 -11.36 -14.42
C LYS A 114 -30.71 -10.45 -14.36
N SER A 115 -30.60 -9.25 -14.93
CA SER A 115 -31.72 -8.29 -15.01
C SER A 115 -32.86 -8.83 -15.83
N SER A 116 -32.58 -9.39 -17.00
CA SER A 116 -33.56 -10.02 -17.89
C SER A 116 -34.28 -11.20 -17.21
N TYR A 117 -33.51 -12.11 -16.56
CA TYR A 117 -34.10 -13.25 -15.87
C TYR A 117 -34.96 -12.84 -14.67
N LYS A 118 -34.53 -11.82 -13.91
CA LYS A 118 -35.33 -11.27 -12.82
C LYS A 118 -36.67 -10.73 -13.33
N LEU A 119 -36.67 -10.08 -14.49
CA LEU A 119 -37.85 -9.56 -15.15
C LEU A 119 -38.82 -10.69 -15.55
N GLU A 120 -38.27 -11.78 -16.10
CA GLU A 120 -39.04 -12.99 -16.46
C GLU A 120 -39.74 -13.58 -15.23
N LEU A 121 -39.02 -13.80 -14.15
CA LEU A 121 -39.55 -14.30 -12.88
C LEU A 121 -40.65 -13.40 -12.28
N LEU A 122 -40.50 -12.07 -12.42
CA LEU A 122 -41.52 -11.13 -11.93
C LEU A 122 -42.80 -11.22 -12.77
N LYS A 123 -42.67 -11.37 -14.10
CA LYS A 123 -43.82 -11.58 -15.00
C LYS A 123 -44.57 -12.88 -14.71
N GLU A 124 -43.84 -14.00 -14.55
CA GLU A 124 -44.42 -15.30 -14.22
C GLU A 124 -45.19 -15.27 -12.89
N LYS A 125 -44.70 -14.49 -11.93
CA LYS A 125 -45.36 -14.36 -10.62
C LYS A 125 -46.43 -13.27 -10.56
N GLY A 126 -46.75 -12.60 -11.66
CA GLY A 126 -47.71 -11.50 -11.71
C GLY A 126 -47.32 -10.31 -10.82
N LYS A 127 -46.03 -10.14 -10.51
CA LYS A 127 -45.52 -9.05 -9.65
C LYS A 127 -45.27 -7.79 -10.48
N HIS A 128 -45.40 -6.64 -9.82
CA HIS A 128 -45.09 -5.35 -10.42
C HIS A 128 -43.67 -5.31 -10.99
N ILE A 129 -43.53 -4.73 -12.18
CA ILE A 129 -42.25 -4.52 -12.85
C ILE A 129 -41.89 -3.05 -12.69
N ASN A 130 -40.78 -2.77 -12.08
CA ASN A 130 -40.31 -1.42 -11.87
C ASN A 130 -40.13 -0.68 -13.19
N THR A 131 -40.61 0.53 -13.24
CA THR A 131 -40.25 1.53 -14.26
C THR A 131 -38.82 1.99 -14.06
N PHE A 132 -38.24 2.68 -15.03
CA PHE A 132 -36.89 3.25 -14.90
C PHE A 132 -36.80 4.24 -13.71
N ALA A 133 -37.84 5.07 -13.52
CA ALA A 133 -37.89 6.00 -12.40
C ALA A 133 -37.91 5.29 -11.03
N GLU A 134 -38.62 4.18 -10.93
CA GLU A 134 -38.63 3.36 -9.71
C GLU A 134 -37.33 2.65 -9.49
N ASP A 135 -36.67 2.14 -10.54
CA ASP A 135 -35.32 1.57 -10.43
C ASP A 135 -34.31 2.62 -9.94
N VAL A 136 -34.34 3.85 -10.47
CA VAL A 136 -33.49 4.97 -10.00
C VAL A 136 -33.83 5.32 -8.56
N LYS A 137 -35.13 5.43 -8.19
CA LYS A 137 -35.54 5.68 -6.81
C LYS A 137 -35.04 4.58 -5.85
N SER A 138 -35.02 3.32 -6.28
CA SER A 138 -34.52 2.19 -5.50
C SER A 138 -33.04 2.31 -5.19
N LEU A 139 -32.24 3.00 -6.04
CA LEU A 139 -30.82 3.26 -5.75
C LEU A 139 -30.63 4.19 -4.54
N PHE A 140 -31.59 5.07 -4.28
CA PHE A 140 -31.55 5.99 -3.13
C PHE A 140 -32.21 5.40 -1.86
N ASN A 141 -32.86 4.23 -1.97
CA ASN A 141 -33.55 3.57 -0.86
C ASN A 141 -32.97 2.16 -0.63
N GLU A 142 -33.58 1.14 -1.22
CA GLU A 142 -33.25 -0.27 -0.99
C GLU A 142 -31.82 -0.63 -1.42
N ASN A 143 -31.33 -0.02 -2.48
CA ASN A 143 -30.00 -0.27 -3.07
C ASN A 143 -28.99 0.85 -2.78
N LEU A 144 -29.24 1.69 -1.77
CA LEU A 144 -28.38 2.81 -1.38
C LEU A 144 -26.92 2.37 -1.13
N HIS A 145 -26.75 1.20 -0.51
CA HIS A 145 -25.44 0.61 -0.28
C HIS A 145 -24.63 0.38 -1.57
N LYS A 146 -25.30 -0.02 -2.68
CA LYS A 146 -24.64 -0.20 -3.98
C LYS A 146 -24.20 1.13 -4.56
N MET A 147 -25.06 2.14 -4.52
CA MET A 147 -24.75 3.48 -5.01
C MET A 147 -23.57 4.09 -4.23
N LEU A 148 -23.63 4.04 -2.90
CA LEU A 148 -22.57 4.58 -2.05
C LEU A 148 -21.24 3.86 -2.21
N LEU A 149 -21.24 2.54 -2.45
CA LEU A 149 -20.00 1.76 -2.65
C LEU A 149 -19.45 1.87 -4.08
N THR A 150 -20.27 2.20 -5.08
CA THR A 150 -19.82 2.25 -6.48
C THR A 150 -18.67 3.24 -6.67
N LEU A 151 -18.78 4.45 -6.16
CA LEU A 151 -17.74 5.48 -6.31
C LEU A 151 -16.42 5.10 -5.62
N PRO A 152 -16.39 4.72 -4.32
CA PRO A 152 -15.15 4.26 -3.68
C PRO A 152 -14.53 3.03 -4.33
N VAL A 153 -15.33 2.02 -4.69
CA VAL A 153 -14.83 0.80 -5.35
C VAL A 153 -14.25 1.11 -6.72
N SER A 154 -14.93 1.92 -7.53
CA SER A 154 -14.39 2.36 -8.82
C SER A 154 -13.10 3.16 -8.66
N GLY A 155 -13.03 4.03 -7.65
CA GLY A 155 -11.81 4.78 -7.31
C GLY A 155 -10.64 3.85 -6.97
N VAL A 156 -10.87 2.84 -6.13
CA VAL A 156 -9.85 1.84 -5.78
C VAL A 156 -9.41 1.04 -7.03
N LEU A 157 -10.34 0.62 -7.88
CA LEU A 157 -10.00 -0.12 -9.10
C LEU A 157 -9.12 0.71 -10.05
N ILE A 158 -9.47 1.98 -10.28
CA ILE A 158 -8.79 2.85 -11.26
C ILE A 158 -7.48 3.42 -10.69
N PHE A 159 -7.49 3.90 -9.44
CA PHE A 159 -6.35 4.64 -8.89
C PHE A 159 -5.42 3.80 -8.00
N THR A 160 -5.82 2.57 -7.64
CA THR A 160 -4.98 1.67 -6.82
C THR A 160 -4.67 0.37 -7.55
N ILE A 161 -5.69 -0.37 -7.99
CA ILE A 161 -5.47 -1.71 -8.55
C ILE A 161 -4.80 -1.65 -9.93
N LEU A 162 -5.25 -0.76 -10.82
CA LEU A 162 -4.67 -0.64 -12.17
C LEU A 162 -3.19 -0.21 -12.10
N PRO A 163 -2.78 0.87 -11.39
CA PRO A 163 -1.37 1.19 -11.22
C PRO A 163 -0.56 0.10 -10.53
N LEU A 164 -1.14 -0.62 -9.58
CA LEU A 164 -0.47 -1.74 -8.91
C LEU A 164 -0.16 -2.88 -9.90
N ILE A 165 -1.13 -3.29 -10.73
CA ILE A 165 -0.91 -4.32 -11.75
C ILE A 165 0.13 -3.85 -12.77
N PHE A 166 0.09 -2.58 -13.17
CA PHE A 166 1.08 -1.99 -14.04
C PHE A 166 2.49 -2.06 -13.43
N MET A 167 2.65 -1.67 -12.16
CA MET A 167 3.92 -1.78 -11.43
C MET A 167 4.39 -3.24 -11.31
N ILE A 168 3.48 -4.17 -11.00
CA ILE A 168 3.79 -5.60 -10.93
C ILE A 168 4.28 -6.08 -12.31
N SER A 169 3.64 -5.68 -13.39
CA SER A 169 4.03 -6.06 -14.75
C SER A 169 5.43 -5.58 -15.10
N MET A 170 5.85 -4.40 -14.64
CA MET A 170 7.19 -3.88 -14.84
C MET A 170 8.29 -4.77 -14.24
N ALA A 171 8.01 -5.49 -13.18
CA ALA A 171 8.98 -6.43 -12.58
C ALA A 171 9.39 -7.58 -13.53
N PHE A 172 8.57 -7.84 -14.54
CA PHE A 172 8.79 -8.88 -15.53
C PHE A 172 9.38 -8.34 -16.86
N THR A 173 9.75 -7.07 -16.91
CA THR A 173 10.33 -6.38 -18.08
C THR A 173 11.76 -5.93 -17.78
N ASN A 174 12.51 -5.54 -18.82
CA ASN A 174 13.82 -4.90 -18.67
C ASN A 174 13.74 -3.36 -18.62
N TYR A 175 12.57 -2.81 -18.27
CA TYR A 175 12.35 -1.35 -18.22
C TYR A 175 13.30 -0.66 -17.26
N SER A 176 14.34 -0.02 -17.80
CA SER A 176 15.36 0.69 -17.04
C SER A 176 16.10 1.72 -17.92
N LYS A 177 16.85 2.63 -17.29
CA LYS A 177 17.77 3.51 -18.01
C LYS A 177 18.98 2.78 -18.57
N VAL A 178 19.33 1.63 -18.01
CA VAL A 178 20.43 0.79 -18.50
C VAL A 178 20.06 0.29 -19.88
N ASP A 179 21.02 0.29 -20.77
CA ASP A 179 20.89 -0.11 -22.16
C ASP A 179 19.78 0.64 -22.94
N SER A 180 19.38 1.82 -22.47
CA SER A 180 18.39 2.69 -23.13
C SER A 180 16.97 2.11 -23.24
N HIS A 181 16.59 1.19 -22.36
CA HIS A 181 15.25 0.56 -22.35
C HIS A 181 14.14 1.41 -21.72
N LEU A 182 14.19 2.75 -21.90
CA LEU A 182 13.13 3.64 -21.38
C LEU A 182 11.94 3.84 -22.34
N VAL A 183 12.14 3.60 -23.63
CA VAL A 183 11.10 3.78 -24.65
C VAL A 183 10.64 2.44 -25.19
N LEU A 184 11.59 1.62 -25.60
CA LEU A 184 11.37 0.23 -26.01
C LEU A 184 11.98 -0.71 -24.97
N PHE A 185 11.20 -1.67 -24.52
CA PHE A 185 11.62 -2.70 -23.58
C PHE A 185 10.82 -3.98 -23.82
N ASP A 186 11.35 -5.10 -23.35
CA ASP A 186 10.83 -6.44 -23.58
C ASP A 186 10.44 -7.15 -22.29
N TRP A 187 9.66 -8.20 -22.42
CA TRP A 187 9.39 -9.13 -21.34
C TRP A 187 10.62 -10.02 -21.09
N VAL A 188 11.13 -10.02 -19.86
CA VAL A 188 12.28 -10.85 -19.44
C VAL A 188 11.87 -11.95 -18.43
N GLY A 189 10.58 -12.09 -18.17
CA GLY A 189 10.07 -13.08 -17.22
C GLY A 189 10.61 -12.89 -15.81
N LEU A 190 11.22 -13.93 -15.23
CA LEU A 190 11.72 -13.93 -13.84
C LEU A 190 13.18 -13.50 -13.70
N GLU A 191 13.83 -12.97 -14.74
CA GLU A 191 15.26 -12.63 -14.71
C GLU A 191 15.60 -11.60 -13.64
N ASN A 192 14.78 -10.56 -13.48
CA ASN A 192 14.97 -9.55 -12.45
C ASN A 192 14.87 -10.14 -11.03
N PHE A 193 14.02 -11.13 -10.82
CA PHE A 193 13.93 -11.85 -9.55
C PHE A 193 15.19 -12.67 -9.28
N LYS A 194 15.74 -13.34 -10.29
CA LYS A 194 16.99 -14.10 -10.15
C LYS A 194 18.15 -13.20 -9.72
N GLN A 195 18.24 -11.99 -10.28
CA GLN A 195 19.28 -11.01 -9.90
C GLN A 195 19.23 -10.65 -8.41
N ILE A 196 18.03 -10.55 -7.81
CA ILE A 196 17.87 -10.27 -6.39
C ILE A 196 18.25 -11.46 -5.51
N PHE A 197 17.96 -12.69 -5.96
CA PHE A 197 18.31 -13.90 -5.22
C PHE A 197 19.76 -14.32 -5.41
N ASP A 198 20.43 -13.84 -6.45
CA ASP A 198 21.84 -14.11 -6.69
C ASP A 198 22.72 -13.31 -5.72
N SER A 199 23.20 -13.97 -4.68
CA SER A 199 24.12 -13.37 -3.69
C SER A 199 25.49 -13.00 -4.28
N GLY A 200 25.83 -13.46 -5.49
CA GLY A 200 27.00 -13.03 -6.24
C GLY A 200 26.84 -11.66 -6.90
N SER A 201 25.62 -11.23 -7.16
CA SER A 201 25.32 -9.92 -7.75
C SER A 201 25.40 -8.79 -6.71
N MET A 202 25.80 -7.58 -7.14
CA MET A 202 25.79 -6.39 -6.26
C MET A 202 24.37 -6.04 -5.77
N ILE A 203 23.37 -6.29 -6.60
CA ILE A 203 21.95 -6.05 -6.27
C ILE A 203 21.48 -7.04 -5.20
N GLY A 204 21.77 -8.33 -5.36
CA GLY A 204 21.40 -9.35 -4.38
C GLY A 204 22.08 -9.16 -3.03
N GLN A 205 23.37 -8.84 -3.00
CA GLN A 205 24.09 -8.51 -1.75
C GLN A 205 23.46 -7.29 -1.06
N SER A 206 23.13 -6.25 -1.83
CA SER A 206 22.47 -5.05 -1.29
C SER A 206 21.09 -5.38 -0.74
N PHE A 207 20.28 -6.18 -1.46
CA PHE A 207 18.93 -6.57 -1.04
C PHE A 207 18.94 -7.26 0.33
N TRP A 208 19.73 -8.31 0.50
CA TRP A 208 19.77 -9.06 1.76
C TRP A 208 20.30 -8.25 2.92
N SER A 209 21.29 -7.38 2.66
CA SER A 209 21.83 -6.46 3.68
C SER A 209 20.77 -5.44 4.13
N VAL A 210 20.06 -4.83 3.20
CA VAL A 210 18.99 -3.85 3.48
C VAL A 210 17.79 -4.54 4.11
N PHE A 211 17.38 -5.70 3.62
CA PHE A 211 16.31 -6.49 4.21
C PHE A 211 16.56 -6.81 5.69
N GLY A 212 17.75 -7.37 5.99
CA GLY A 212 18.12 -7.70 7.36
C GLY A 212 18.09 -6.46 8.28
N TRP A 213 18.64 -5.34 7.81
CA TRP A 213 18.57 -4.08 8.55
C TRP A 213 17.14 -3.55 8.69
N THR A 214 16.32 -3.65 7.65
CA THR A 214 14.91 -3.22 7.70
C THR A 214 14.13 -3.97 8.79
N ILE A 215 14.37 -5.27 8.94
CA ILE A 215 13.74 -6.07 10.00
C ILE A 215 14.24 -5.63 11.39
N VAL A 216 15.56 -5.47 11.56
CA VAL A 216 16.14 -4.97 12.83
C VAL A 216 15.56 -3.61 13.19
N TRP A 217 15.54 -2.69 12.23
CA TRP A 217 14.93 -1.37 12.40
C TRP A 217 13.46 -1.47 12.83
N ALA A 218 12.63 -2.26 12.12
CA ALA A 218 11.20 -2.36 12.41
C ALA A 218 10.95 -2.94 13.82
N VAL A 219 11.77 -3.91 14.27
CA VAL A 219 11.71 -4.45 15.63
C VAL A 219 12.00 -3.34 16.65
N PHE A 220 13.14 -2.67 16.54
CA PHE A 220 13.51 -1.61 17.50
C PHE A 220 12.53 -0.43 17.44
N ALA A 221 12.17 0.04 16.24
CA ALA A 221 11.24 1.15 16.06
C ALA A 221 9.84 0.85 16.62
N THR A 222 9.38 -0.39 16.58
CA THR A 222 8.07 -0.77 17.12
C THR A 222 8.12 -1.01 18.62
N PHE A 223 8.96 -1.93 19.05
CA PHE A 223 8.93 -2.40 20.44
C PHE A 223 9.53 -1.42 21.45
N LEU A 224 10.59 -0.69 21.08
CA LEU A 224 11.14 0.32 22.00
C LEU A 224 10.15 1.50 22.16
N ASN A 225 9.55 1.99 21.06
CA ASN A 225 8.51 3.02 21.17
C ASN A 225 7.36 2.57 22.04
N TYR A 226 6.92 1.32 21.88
CA TYR A 226 5.82 0.76 22.65
C TYR A 226 6.15 0.66 24.13
N ILE A 227 7.31 0.06 24.49
CA ILE A 227 7.73 -0.11 25.86
C ILE A 227 7.93 1.25 26.54
N PHE A 228 8.71 2.15 25.92
CA PHE A 228 8.97 3.47 26.51
C PHE A 228 7.69 4.32 26.55
N GLY A 229 6.83 4.22 25.55
CA GLY A 229 5.53 4.91 25.55
C GLY A 229 4.63 4.46 26.70
N ILE A 230 4.55 3.16 27.00
CA ILE A 230 3.82 2.63 28.16
C ILE A 230 4.48 3.12 29.46
N LEU A 231 5.79 3.03 29.59
CA LEU A 231 6.49 3.47 30.81
C LEU A 231 6.24 4.96 31.09
N VAL A 232 6.36 5.81 30.08
CA VAL A 232 6.09 7.26 30.23
C VAL A 232 4.60 7.51 30.53
N ALA A 233 3.68 6.79 29.85
CA ALA A 233 2.24 6.91 30.15
C ALA A 233 1.92 6.50 31.59
N LEU A 234 2.51 5.44 32.12
CA LEU A 234 2.38 5.02 33.51
C LEU A 234 2.92 6.08 34.48
N LEU A 235 4.10 6.65 34.20
CA LEU A 235 4.69 7.73 35.02
C LEU A 235 3.78 8.96 35.06
N ILE A 236 3.25 9.39 33.92
CA ILE A 236 2.33 10.54 33.85
C ILE A 236 1.04 10.25 34.63
N ASN A 237 0.49 9.04 34.55
CA ASN A 237 -0.78 8.68 35.17
C ASN A 237 -0.68 8.30 36.64
N ARG A 238 0.54 8.10 37.20
CA ARG A 238 0.77 7.75 38.61
C ARG A 238 0.05 8.72 39.56
N LYS A 239 -0.51 8.21 40.67
CA LYS A 239 -1.26 9.01 41.65
C LYS A 239 -0.46 10.22 42.21
N GLY A 240 0.87 10.08 42.37
CA GLY A 240 1.76 11.12 42.86
C GLY A 240 2.22 12.17 41.84
N THR A 241 1.95 11.96 40.54
CA THR A 241 2.42 12.90 39.52
C THR A 241 1.59 14.17 39.50
N LYS A 242 2.26 15.32 39.76
CA LYS A 242 1.65 16.64 39.67
C LYS A 242 1.60 17.14 38.22
N PHE A 243 0.64 18.01 37.90
CA PHE A 243 0.50 18.63 36.56
C PHE A 243 0.38 17.63 35.39
N LYS A 244 -0.37 16.54 35.55
CA LYS A 244 -0.57 15.50 34.51
C LYS A 244 -1.00 16.06 33.16
N ALA A 245 -1.89 17.05 33.15
CA ALA A 245 -2.36 17.71 31.94
C ALA A 245 -1.21 18.43 31.19
N PHE A 246 -0.34 19.11 31.95
CA PHE A 246 0.82 19.81 31.39
C PHE A 246 1.81 18.82 30.72
N TRP A 247 2.13 17.71 31.38
CA TRP A 247 3.01 16.69 30.78
C TRP A 247 2.42 16.08 29.53
N ARG A 248 1.11 15.75 29.55
CA ARG A 248 0.41 15.27 28.37
C ARG A 248 0.45 16.31 27.23
N PHE A 249 0.23 17.59 27.56
CA PHE A 249 0.30 18.68 26.58
C PHE A 249 1.67 18.78 25.91
N ILE A 250 2.76 18.70 26.67
CA ILE A 250 4.15 18.74 26.11
C ILE A 250 4.37 17.60 25.10
N PHE A 251 3.96 16.37 25.44
CA PHE A 251 4.10 15.26 24.50
C PHE A 251 3.20 15.41 23.27
N ILE A 252 1.97 15.90 23.44
CA ILE A 252 1.07 16.16 22.30
C ILE A 252 1.61 17.29 21.41
N LEU A 253 2.21 18.30 21.99
CA LEU A 253 2.81 19.42 21.23
C LEU A 253 3.88 18.94 20.25
N SER A 254 4.67 17.93 20.62
CA SER A 254 5.67 17.35 19.70
C SER A 254 5.06 16.71 18.45
N ILE A 255 3.81 16.23 18.54
CA ILE A 255 3.06 15.67 17.41
C ILE A 255 2.53 16.76 16.48
N ALA A 256 2.24 17.96 17.01
CA ALA A 256 1.74 19.08 16.23
C ALA A 256 2.79 19.67 15.28
N ILE A 257 4.08 19.43 15.54
CA ILE A 257 5.16 19.85 14.63
C ILE A 257 5.26 18.84 13.48
N PRO A 258 5.20 19.29 12.21
CA PRO A 258 5.37 18.39 11.08
C PRO A 258 6.68 17.59 11.17
N GLN A 259 6.60 16.27 11.07
CA GLN A 259 7.72 15.36 11.25
C GLN A 259 8.94 15.71 10.38
N PHE A 260 8.71 16.14 9.12
CA PHE A 260 9.80 16.47 8.21
C PHE A 260 10.62 17.67 8.70
N VAL A 261 9.99 18.67 9.33
CA VAL A 261 10.69 19.84 9.90
C VAL A 261 11.60 19.39 11.03
N SER A 262 11.07 18.59 11.96
CA SER A 262 11.81 18.04 13.08
C SER A 262 13.03 17.22 12.61
N LEU A 263 12.83 16.34 11.64
CA LEU A 263 13.90 15.47 11.13
C LEU A 263 15.02 16.26 10.45
N LEU A 264 14.69 17.28 9.64
CA LEU A 264 15.67 18.12 8.97
C LEU A 264 16.47 18.99 9.95
N ILE A 265 15.81 19.50 11.01
CA ILE A 265 16.48 20.24 12.07
C ILE A 265 17.45 19.30 12.81
N VAL A 266 17.00 18.11 13.24
CA VAL A 266 17.86 17.13 13.93
C VAL A 266 19.01 16.71 13.05
N ARG A 267 18.79 16.52 11.74
CA ARG A 267 19.89 16.25 10.81
C ARG A 267 20.95 17.35 10.82
N SER A 268 20.53 18.61 10.75
CA SER A 268 21.47 19.76 10.82
C SER A 268 22.19 19.82 12.18
N MET A 269 21.49 19.55 13.28
CA MET A 269 22.07 19.55 14.63
C MET A 269 23.14 18.47 14.81
N LEU A 270 22.92 17.27 14.25
CA LEU A 270 23.80 16.10 14.35
C LEU A 270 24.81 16.00 13.20
N ALA A 271 24.84 16.95 12.28
CA ALA A 271 25.85 17.00 11.22
C ALA A 271 27.27 17.04 11.81
N GLN A 272 28.29 16.74 11.01
CA GLN A 272 29.68 16.70 11.47
C GLN A 272 30.14 18.02 12.09
N ASP A 273 29.69 19.15 11.50
CA ASP A 273 29.90 20.50 12.03
C ASP A 273 28.64 21.11 12.66
N GLY A 274 27.69 20.24 13.03
CA GLY A 274 26.44 20.61 13.66
C GLY A 274 26.63 21.05 15.11
N ILE A 275 25.62 21.77 15.62
CA ILE A 275 25.66 22.40 16.95
C ILE A 275 25.99 21.41 18.07
N VAL A 276 25.52 20.15 17.98
CA VAL A 276 25.78 19.12 19.00
C VAL A 276 27.30 18.83 19.10
N ASN A 277 27.95 18.59 17.97
CA ASN A 277 29.41 18.36 17.93
C ASN A 277 30.19 19.60 18.37
N VAL A 278 29.76 20.81 17.98
CA VAL A 278 30.40 22.06 18.39
C VAL A 278 30.33 22.26 19.90
N VAL A 279 29.16 22.09 20.51
CA VAL A 279 28.97 22.22 21.97
C VAL A 279 29.79 21.19 22.72
N LEU A 280 29.79 19.93 22.30
CA LEU A 280 30.58 18.86 22.94
C LEU A 280 32.09 19.12 22.87
N LYS A 281 32.61 19.63 21.74
CA LYS A 281 34.03 20.03 21.59
C LYS A 281 34.37 21.21 22.48
N ASN A 282 33.53 22.24 22.49
CA ASN A 282 33.75 23.46 23.30
C ASN A 282 33.71 23.14 24.82
N ALA A 283 32.87 22.17 25.21
CA ALA A 283 32.86 21.68 26.59
C ALA A 283 34.02 20.75 26.94
N GLY A 284 34.90 20.43 26.00
CA GLY A 284 36.05 19.52 26.20
C GLY A 284 35.66 18.04 26.36
N TRP A 285 34.43 17.67 26.10
CA TRP A 285 33.97 16.28 26.25
C TRP A 285 34.42 15.37 25.11
N ILE A 286 34.66 15.92 23.93
CA ILE A 286 35.15 15.21 22.76
C ILE A 286 36.25 16.02 22.06
N THR A 287 37.22 15.33 21.46
CA THR A 287 38.29 15.95 20.66
C THR A 287 37.99 15.95 19.18
N LYS A 288 37.22 14.93 18.70
CA LYS A 288 36.79 14.77 17.31
C LYS A 288 35.27 14.71 17.25
N SER A 289 34.71 15.19 16.14
CA SER A 289 33.25 15.11 15.90
C SER A 289 32.76 13.67 15.99
N LEU A 290 31.65 13.46 16.68
CA LEU A 290 30.95 12.17 16.68
C LEU A 290 30.40 11.87 15.30
N PRO A 291 30.60 10.66 14.76
CA PRO A 291 30.29 10.31 13.39
C PRO A 291 28.82 9.86 13.25
N PHE A 292 27.86 10.70 13.66
CA PHE A 292 26.43 10.36 13.70
C PHE A 292 25.88 9.79 12.38
N PHE A 293 26.39 10.25 11.24
CA PHE A 293 25.92 9.82 9.91
C PHE A 293 27.02 9.21 9.03
N THR A 294 28.29 9.30 9.44
CA THR A 294 29.43 8.83 8.63
C THR A 294 29.91 7.43 9.02
N ASN A 295 29.51 6.92 10.19
CA ASN A 295 29.77 5.56 10.61
C ASN A 295 28.47 4.75 10.66
N ALA A 296 28.47 3.53 10.13
CA ALA A 296 27.28 2.71 9.99
C ALA A 296 26.57 2.40 11.32
N THR A 297 27.34 2.06 12.37
CA THR A 297 26.77 1.74 13.69
C THR A 297 26.18 2.98 14.35
N TRP A 298 26.93 4.10 14.32
CA TRP A 298 26.44 5.37 14.83
C TRP A 298 25.17 5.84 14.10
N ALA A 299 25.16 5.75 12.78
CA ALA A 299 24.00 6.16 11.98
C ALA A 299 22.76 5.33 12.30
N ARG A 300 22.89 4.02 12.45
CA ARG A 300 21.81 3.11 12.85
C ARG A 300 21.28 3.42 14.25
N ILE A 301 22.15 3.62 15.22
CA ILE A 301 21.76 4.02 16.57
C ILE A 301 21.08 5.38 16.56
N THR A 302 21.63 6.35 15.85
CA THR A 302 21.06 7.71 15.73
C THR A 302 19.64 7.66 15.16
N VAL A 303 19.40 6.90 14.08
CA VAL A 303 18.08 6.75 13.49
C VAL A 303 17.08 6.15 14.49
N ILE A 304 17.49 5.12 15.25
CA ILE A 304 16.64 4.49 16.28
C ILE A 304 16.32 5.50 17.39
N VAL A 305 17.31 6.21 17.91
CA VAL A 305 17.12 7.18 19.02
C VAL A 305 16.22 8.33 18.59
N VAL A 306 16.43 8.88 17.40
CA VAL A 306 15.56 9.95 16.87
C VAL A 306 14.12 9.45 16.65
N ASN A 307 13.97 8.19 16.23
CA ASN A 307 12.63 7.59 16.10
C ASN A 307 11.92 7.44 17.46
N LEU A 308 12.65 7.16 18.54
CA LEU A 308 12.04 7.11 19.88
C LEU A 308 11.45 8.48 20.27
N TRP A 309 12.20 9.55 20.02
CA TRP A 309 11.72 10.91 20.30
C TRP A 309 10.42 11.24 19.54
N ILE A 310 10.27 10.78 18.30
CA ILE A 310 9.09 11.00 17.48
C ILE A 310 7.94 10.04 17.86
N GLY A 311 8.24 8.76 18.09
CA GLY A 311 7.26 7.69 18.23
C GLY A 311 6.64 7.57 19.63
N ILE A 312 7.41 7.88 20.69
CA ILE A 312 6.93 7.78 22.07
C ILE A 312 5.65 8.61 22.31
N PRO A 313 5.53 9.89 21.86
CA PRO A 313 4.32 10.69 22.05
C PRO A 313 3.07 10.04 21.46
N TYR A 314 3.16 9.47 20.26
CA TYR A 314 2.04 8.75 19.64
C TYR A 314 1.61 7.54 20.48
N THR A 315 2.58 6.79 20.98
CA THR A 315 2.30 5.63 21.83
C THR A 315 1.67 6.04 23.15
N ILE A 316 2.11 7.15 23.78
CA ILE A 316 1.50 7.67 25.01
C ILE A 316 0.02 7.96 24.80
N LEU A 317 -0.35 8.63 23.69
CA LEU A 317 -1.76 8.93 23.42
C LEU A 317 -2.60 7.66 23.30
N GLN A 318 -2.13 6.68 22.55
CA GLN A 318 -2.87 5.45 22.31
C GLN A 318 -3.00 4.58 23.57
N VAL A 319 -1.91 4.41 24.32
CA VAL A 319 -1.93 3.49 25.47
C VAL A 319 -2.57 4.11 26.71
N THR A 320 -2.63 5.46 26.82
CA THR A 320 -3.21 6.11 28.00
C THR A 320 -4.68 5.71 28.21
N GLY A 321 -5.48 5.68 27.14
CA GLY A 321 -6.89 5.25 27.21
C GLY A 321 -7.04 3.78 27.61
N ILE A 322 -6.16 2.91 27.10
CA ILE A 322 -6.20 1.48 27.38
C ILE A 322 -5.78 1.20 28.83
N LEU A 323 -4.74 1.89 29.33
CA LEU A 323 -4.26 1.76 30.71
C LEU A 323 -5.35 2.12 31.73
N GLN A 324 -6.23 3.07 31.41
CA GLN A 324 -7.34 3.47 32.28
C GLN A 324 -8.46 2.43 32.36
N ASN A 325 -8.52 1.50 31.39
CA ASN A 325 -9.52 0.42 31.35
C ASN A 325 -9.06 -0.84 32.10
N ILE A 326 -7.82 -0.90 32.60
CA ILE A 326 -7.37 -2.03 33.42
C ILE A 326 -8.08 -1.94 34.79
N PRO A 327 -8.81 -3.01 35.22
CA PRO A 327 -9.51 -3.01 36.49
C PRO A 327 -8.57 -2.71 37.66
N MET A 328 -8.94 -1.77 38.52
CA MET A 328 -8.10 -1.34 39.63
C MET A 328 -7.95 -2.44 40.68
N GLU A 329 -8.96 -3.30 40.81
CA GLU A 329 -9.00 -4.47 41.70
C GLU A 329 -7.81 -5.42 41.48
N LEU A 330 -7.31 -5.54 40.26
CA LEU A 330 -6.13 -6.34 39.93
C LEU A 330 -4.86 -5.78 40.58
N TYR A 331 -4.74 -4.45 40.63
CA TYR A 331 -3.62 -3.78 41.26
C TYR A 331 -3.73 -3.82 42.79
N GLU A 332 -4.94 -3.65 43.33
CA GLU A 332 -5.23 -3.74 44.77
C GLU A 332 -4.97 -5.14 45.31
N ALA A 333 -5.41 -6.19 44.63
CA ALA A 333 -5.10 -7.56 44.99
C ALA A 333 -3.59 -7.83 44.98
N ALA A 334 -2.89 -7.34 43.94
CA ALA A 334 -1.43 -7.45 43.87
C ALA A 334 -0.70 -6.66 44.98
N ASP A 335 -1.29 -5.55 45.47
CA ASP A 335 -0.76 -4.83 46.63
C ASP A 335 -0.88 -5.64 47.92
N VAL A 336 -2.01 -6.31 48.14
CA VAL A 336 -2.21 -7.21 49.27
C VAL A 336 -1.24 -8.39 49.24
N ASP A 337 -0.94 -8.92 48.02
CA ASP A 337 0.04 -9.99 47.81
C ASP A 337 1.51 -9.49 47.93
N GLY A 338 1.74 -8.22 48.23
CA GLY A 338 3.09 -7.62 48.38
C GLY A 338 3.85 -7.42 47.07
N ALA A 339 3.16 -7.41 45.92
CA ALA A 339 3.78 -7.23 44.61
C ALA A 339 4.32 -5.80 44.45
N ASN A 340 5.60 -5.68 44.09
CA ASN A 340 6.20 -4.38 43.76
C ASN A 340 5.75 -3.88 42.37
N GLY A 341 6.04 -2.62 42.05
CA GLY A 341 5.64 -2.00 40.78
C GLY A 341 6.14 -2.72 39.52
N PHE A 342 7.31 -3.36 39.58
CA PHE A 342 7.85 -4.13 38.45
C PHE A 342 7.05 -5.42 38.22
N VAL A 343 6.70 -6.14 39.30
CA VAL A 343 5.87 -7.35 39.22
C VAL A 343 4.48 -7.03 38.64
N LYS A 344 3.86 -5.94 39.12
CA LYS A 344 2.56 -5.46 38.58
C LYS A 344 2.68 -5.10 37.10
N PHE A 345 3.74 -4.43 36.70
CA PHE A 345 4.00 -4.10 35.29
C PHE A 345 4.08 -5.36 34.43
N ILE A 346 4.90 -6.35 34.82
CA ILE A 346 5.12 -7.55 34.02
C ILE A 346 3.92 -8.51 34.05
N LYS A 347 3.23 -8.67 35.21
CA LYS A 347 2.18 -9.68 35.36
C LYS A 347 0.75 -9.16 35.11
N ILE A 348 0.51 -7.87 35.22
CA ILE A 348 -0.82 -7.28 35.03
C ILE A 348 -0.82 -6.35 33.80
N THR A 349 -0.01 -5.28 33.83
CA THR A 349 -0.06 -4.23 32.81
C THR A 349 0.33 -4.74 31.44
N MET A 350 1.51 -5.36 31.30
CA MET A 350 2.02 -5.79 29.99
C MET A 350 1.18 -6.86 29.31
N PRO A 351 0.70 -7.93 30.00
CA PRO A 351 -0.14 -8.93 29.37
C PRO A 351 -1.48 -8.34 28.87
N TYR A 352 -2.10 -7.48 29.69
CA TYR A 352 -3.34 -6.79 29.30
C TYR A 352 -3.11 -5.87 28.08
N MET A 353 -2.07 -5.06 28.14
CA MET A 353 -1.71 -4.16 27.06
C MET A 353 -1.41 -4.90 25.76
N LEU A 354 -0.60 -5.97 25.82
CA LEU A 354 -0.28 -6.78 24.64
C LEU A 354 -1.51 -7.45 24.03
N PHE A 355 -2.45 -7.91 24.88
CA PHE A 355 -3.68 -8.49 24.39
C PHE A 355 -4.51 -7.49 23.59
N VAL A 356 -4.75 -6.31 24.15
CA VAL A 356 -5.59 -5.27 23.52
C VAL A 356 -4.89 -4.62 22.31
N THR A 357 -3.56 -4.44 22.37
CA THR A 357 -2.81 -3.71 21.33
C THR A 357 -2.14 -4.61 20.30
N ALA A 358 -2.30 -5.93 20.35
CA ALA A 358 -1.67 -6.84 19.39
C ALA A 358 -1.94 -6.47 17.91
N PRO A 359 -3.17 -6.15 17.47
CA PRO A 359 -3.42 -5.71 16.11
C PRO A 359 -2.70 -4.39 15.76
N TYR A 360 -2.66 -3.46 16.70
CA TYR A 360 -1.92 -2.21 16.56
C TYR A 360 -0.42 -2.43 16.40
N LEU A 361 0.17 -3.32 17.18
CA LEU A 361 1.61 -3.63 17.06
C LEU A 361 1.96 -4.22 15.71
N ILE A 362 1.10 -5.07 15.14
CA ILE A 362 1.29 -5.64 13.81
C ILE A 362 1.24 -4.53 12.74
N THR A 363 0.25 -3.65 12.80
CA THR A 363 0.14 -2.54 11.85
C THR A 363 1.29 -1.55 11.98
N THR A 364 1.74 -1.25 13.20
CA THR A 364 2.88 -0.36 13.46
C THR A 364 4.20 -0.98 12.98
N PHE A 365 4.40 -2.28 13.18
CA PHE A 365 5.56 -2.99 12.65
C PHE A 365 5.62 -2.92 11.12
N THR A 366 4.49 -3.17 10.47
CA THR A 366 4.37 -3.06 9.00
C THR A 366 4.62 -1.63 8.52
N ALA A 367 4.09 -0.63 9.24
CA ALA A 367 4.32 0.79 8.94
C ALA A 367 5.80 1.17 9.11
N ASN A 368 6.50 0.64 10.11
CA ASN A 368 7.92 0.89 10.31
C ASN A 368 8.80 0.26 9.22
N ILE A 369 8.45 -0.90 8.66
CA ILE A 369 9.15 -1.45 7.48
C ILE A 369 9.06 -0.48 6.29
N ASN A 370 7.93 0.19 6.12
CA ASN A 370 7.68 1.17 5.06
C ASN A 370 7.93 2.63 5.52
N ASN A 371 8.68 2.85 6.59
CA ASN A 371 8.94 4.20 7.11
C ASN A 371 10.00 4.93 6.27
N PHE A 372 9.53 5.56 5.22
CA PHE A 372 10.39 6.33 4.32
C PHE A 372 11.01 7.57 4.99
N ASN A 373 10.17 8.33 5.71
CA ASN A 373 10.52 9.69 6.13
C ASN A 373 11.71 9.73 7.07
N ILE A 374 11.77 8.88 8.09
CA ILE A 374 12.82 8.95 9.12
C ILE A 374 14.19 8.73 8.48
N VAL A 375 14.35 7.69 7.71
CA VAL A 375 15.64 7.38 7.10
C VAL A 375 16.00 8.38 6.00
N TYR A 376 15.05 8.66 5.09
CA TYR A 376 15.33 9.54 3.95
C TYR A 376 15.66 10.98 4.38
N LEU A 377 14.89 11.55 5.32
CA LEU A 377 15.09 12.93 5.76
C LEU A 377 16.25 13.08 6.74
N LEU A 378 16.54 12.07 7.56
CA LEU A 378 17.59 12.15 8.56
C LEU A 378 18.96 11.78 7.99
N THR A 379 19.07 10.64 7.30
CA THR A 379 20.37 10.11 6.86
C THR A 379 20.54 10.06 5.34
N LYS A 380 19.45 10.08 4.57
CA LYS A 380 19.42 9.74 3.13
C LYS A 380 19.98 8.34 2.83
N GLY A 381 19.92 7.45 3.83
CA GLY A 381 20.49 6.10 3.75
C GLY A 381 21.97 5.99 4.09
N ASP A 382 22.68 7.12 4.34
CA ASP A 382 24.11 7.12 4.64
C ASP A 382 24.49 6.27 5.87
N PRO A 383 25.75 5.81 5.94
CA PRO A 383 26.81 5.93 4.94
C PRO A 383 26.64 4.94 3.77
N VAL A 384 26.95 5.38 2.55
CA VAL A 384 26.97 4.54 1.35
C VAL A 384 28.40 4.07 1.10
N MET A 385 28.60 2.77 0.86
CA MET A 385 29.91 2.22 0.47
C MET A 385 30.15 2.46 -1.01
N ALA A 386 31.42 2.63 -1.39
CA ALA A 386 31.79 2.79 -2.81
C ALA A 386 31.27 1.61 -3.65
N GLY A 387 30.59 1.93 -4.74
CA GLY A 387 29.98 0.95 -5.63
C GLY A 387 28.65 0.33 -5.17
N ALA A 388 28.18 0.61 -3.95
CA ALA A 388 26.90 0.09 -3.49
C ALA A 388 25.74 1.00 -3.92
N THR A 389 24.61 0.39 -4.30
CA THR A 389 23.35 1.11 -4.63
C THR A 389 22.53 1.46 -3.38
N ALA A 390 22.81 0.83 -2.26
CA ALA A 390 22.15 1.03 -0.97
C ALA A 390 23.14 1.50 0.11
N GLY A 391 22.72 2.41 0.97
CA GLY A 391 23.47 2.78 2.15
C GLY A 391 23.17 1.90 3.37
N LYS A 392 23.97 2.06 4.43
CA LYS A 392 23.90 1.21 5.63
C LYS A 392 22.67 1.46 6.52
N THR A 393 22.01 2.59 6.35
CA THR A 393 20.75 2.91 7.04
C THR A 393 19.53 2.83 6.12
N ASP A 394 19.71 2.54 4.83
CA ASP A 394 18.57 2.37 3.91
C ASP A 394 17.64 1.24 4.37
N LEU A 395 16.35 1.50 4.32
CA LEU A 395 15.31 0.50 4.40
C LEU A 395 14.92 0.06 3.00
N LEU A 396 14.19 -1.03 2.87
CA LEU A 396 13.73 -1.48 1.55
C LEU A 396 12.97 -0.39 0.79
N VAL A 397 12.14 0.39 1.48
CA VAL A 397 11.37 1.49 0.88
C VAL A 397 12.25 2.67 0.42
N THR A 398 13.28 3.04 1.17
CA THR A 398 14.18 4.14 0.77
C THR A 398 15.13 3.70 -0.34
N TRP A 399 15.57 2.44 -0.32
CA TRP A 399 16.37 1.87 -1.40
C TRP A 399 15.54 1.71 -2.68
N LEU A 400 14.28 1.23 -2.59
CA LEU A 400 13.34 1.19 -3.71
C LEU A 400 13.20 2.59 -4.35
N TYR A 401 13.05 3.62 -3.54
CA TYR A 401 12.98 5.00 -4.03
C TYR A 401 14.24 5.39 -4.81
N LYS A 402 15.43 5.12 -4.28
CA LYS A 402 16.70 5.37 -4.97
C LYS A 402 16.79 4.60 -6.27
N MET A 403 16.42 3.32 -6.28
CA MET A 403 16.42 2.48 -7.47
C MET A 403 15.53 3.06 -8.57
N THR A 404 14.35 3.58 -8.21
CA THR A 404 13.39 4.11 -9.18
C THR A 404 13.67 5.55 -9.59
N ILE A 405 14.03 6.44 -8.66
CA ILE A 405 14.17 7.88 -8.92
C ILE A 405 15.60 8.25 -9.28
N ASP A 406 16.59 7.81 -8.47
CA ASP A 406 17.99 8.21 -8.66
C ASP A 406 18.67 7.38 -9.76
N TYR A 407 18.46 6.05 -9.76
CA TYR A 407 19.10 5.12 -10.71
C TYR A 407 18.25 4.80 -11.94
N GLN A 408 16.92 5.03 -11.87
CA GLN A 408 15.96 4.71 -12.93
C GLN A 408 15.95 3.23 -13.35
N TYR A 409 16.17 2.31 -12.36
CA TYR A 409 16.00 0.87 -12.50
C TYR A 409 14.58 0.48 -12.10
N TYR A 410 13.59 0.82 -12.93
CA TYR A 410 12.17 0.64 -12.60
C TYR A 410 11.79 -0.83 -12.43
N ASN A 411 12.35 -1.71 -13.27
CA ASN A 411 12.17 -3.16 -13.19
C ASN A 411 12.63 -3.72 -11.83
N LEU A 412 13.83 -3.39 -11.38
CA LEU A 412 14.36 -3.85 -10.10
C LEU A 412 13.63 -3.20 -8.91
N GLY A 413 13.26 -1.92 -9.02
CA GLY A 413 12.40 -1.27 -8.04
C GLY A 413 11.07 -1.98 -7.87
N ALA A 414 10.43 -2.38 -8.97
CA ALA A 414 9.19 -3.15 -8.93
C ALA A 414 9.37 -4.51 -8.23
N VAL A 415 10.47 -5.23 -8.50
CA VAL A 415 10.77 -6.50 -7.81
C VAL A 415 10.99 -6.30 -6.32
N ILE A 416 11.76 -5.27 -5.91
CA ILE A 416 11.95 -4.94 -4.49
C ILE A 416 10.61 -4.68 -3.81
N GLY A 417 9.71 -3.93 -4.47
CA GLY A 417 8.35 -3.67 -3.98
C GLY A 417 7.54 -4.94 -3.79
N ILE A 418 7.54 -5.84 -4.79
CA ILE A 418 6.83 -7.13 -4.72
C ILE A 418 7.41 -8.01 -3.60
N MET A 419 8.73 -8.13 -3.50
CA MET A 419 9.37 -8.93 -2.47
C MET A 419 9.06 -8.38 -1.08
N THR A 420 9.12 -7.06 -0.90
CA THR A 420 8.74 -6.40 0.36
C THR A 420 7.30 -6.74 0.74
N PHE A 421 6.38 -6.64 -0.22
CA PHE A 421 4.97 -7.00 0.00
C PHE A 421 4.80 -8.47 0.41
N ILE A 422 5.45 -9.40 -0.29
CA ILE A 422 5.34 -10.84 -0.01
C ILE A 422 5.86 -11.16 1.41
N PHE A 423 7.03 -10.63 1.79
CA PHE A 423 7.58 -10.86 3.12
C PHE A 423 6.69 -10.26 4.22
N LEU A 424 6.15 -9.06 3.99
CA LEU A 424 5.23 -8.42 4.92
C LEU A 424 3.90 -9.18 5.05
N ALA A 425 3.31 -9.57 3.94
CA ALA A 425 2.05 -10.31 3.93
C ALA A 425 2.18 -11.65 4.66
N ILE A 426 3.22 -12.43 4.34
CA ILE A 426 3.49 -13.71 5.01
C ILE A 426 3.77 -13.48 6.51
N GLY A 427 4.67 -12.56 6.86
CA GLY A 427 5.01 -12.27 8.25
C GLY A 427 3.81 -11.81 9.06
N SER A 428 3.05 -10.85 8.55
CA SER A 428 1.86 -10.33 9.22
C SER A 428 0.77 -11.38 9.39
N LEU A 429 0.51 -12.22 8.39
CA LEU A 429 -0.46 -13.30 8.47
C LEU A 429 -0.06 -14.37 9.50
N LEU A 430 1.22 -14.74 9.54
CA LEU A 430 1.74 -15.72 10.51
C LEU A 430 1.61 -15.20 11.94
N VAL A 431 1.93 -13.92 12.17
CA VAL A 431 1.80 -13.31 13.49
C VAL A 431 0.33 -13.14 13.86
N TYR A 432 -0.52 -12.61 12.96
CA TYR A 432 -1.94 -12.39 13.22
C TYR A 432 -2.67 -13.69 13.62
N ARG A 433 -2.45 -14.80 12.88
CA ARG A 433 -3.03 -16.12 13.22
C ARG A 433 -2.64 -16.65 14.59
N ARG A 434 -1.53 -16.16 15.17
CA ARG A 434 -1.09 -16.56 16.52
C ARG A 434 -1.65 -15.67 17.62
N THR A 435 -2.30 -14.56 17.28
CA THR A 435 -2.92 -13.66 18.28
C THR A 435 -4.18 -14.29 18.87
N LYS A 436 -4.44 -13.98 20.14
CA LYS A 436 -5.70 -14.39 20.79
C LYS A 436 -6.91 -13.72 20.14
N ALA A 437 -6.77 -12.48 19.65
CA ALA A 437 -7.81 -11.77 18.93
C ALA A 437 -8.35 -12.56 17.73
N TYR A 438 -7.48 -13.22 16.95
CA TYR A 438 -7.91 -14.09 15.86
C TYR A 438 -8.65 -15.35 16.34
N LYS A 439 -8.17 -15.96 17.43
CA LYS A 439 -8.77 -17.19 17.98
C LYS A 439 -10.12 -16.95 18.64
N ASP A 440 -10.30 -15.77 19.26
CA ASP A 440 -11.57 -15.42 19.91
C ASP A 440 -12.64 -15.03 18.87
N GLU A 441 -12.26 -14.48 17.70
CA GLU A 441 -13.17 -14.24 16.57
C GLU A 441 -13.72 -15.56 15.97
N GLU A 442 -12.90 -16.62 15.90
CA GLU A 442 -13.38 -17.96 15.48
C GLU A 442 -14.30 -18.63 16.53
N GLY A 443 -14.18 -18.25 17.80
CA GLY A 443 -15.02 -18.78 18.89
C GLY A 443 -16.45 -18.22 18.92
N PHE A 444 -16.75 -17.18 18.13
CA PHE A 444 -18.09 -16.60 17.97
C PHE A 444 -18.85 -17.12 16.73
N GLN A 445 -18.31 -18.09 16.00
CA GLN A 445 -19.00 -18.85 14.97
C GLN A 445 -19.37 -20.23 15.48
#